data_91b7c41e81976bf61a16de07c4fe30a3
#
_entry.id   91b7c41e81976bf61a16de07c4fe30a3
#
_cell.length_a   1.000
_cell.length_b   1.000
_cell.length_c   1.000
_cell.angle_alpha   90.00
_cell.angle_beta   90.00
_cell.angle_gamma   90.00
#
_symmetry.space_group_name_H-M   'P 1'
#
loop_
_entity.id
_entity.type
_entity.pdbx_description
1 polymer ?
#
loop_
_entity_poly.entity_id
_entity_poly.type
_entity_poly.pdbx_seq_one_letter_code
_entity_poly.pdbx_strand_id
1 'polypeptide(L)'
;MFNLNCSRREFLGASAAMAGVAKLRAAVKPVRITGLDSFAIDIPVSPAEHKAGFQHRFQVAKITTDAGVTGYSFAGPPPSALNSLRTIVVGKDLFAVEDFLRKGLNRQAGVEHAIWDAIGKIAGQPVFKLLAGPRDRLKAYFTCVWSGPADQSHVPPKDQVAMAVKLQGAGFQAMKMRIWRPNPMDDVAACRQILAATGKTFRLMVDRTAQMPVSMANQQVWDFDTGLKVARALQDAGVYWLEEPFHRDDYDSPAKLARLVDIPITGGEGYSSLEPYKQCLLHKSYDILQPDPRQAGGILMCRKVAVLAESFHVPSIPHGFIGLPLAGWFQAALAMGSEWQEVTMVSPPLLPQEQWSPGLKVLRSKEMFVFEKGEILAPPYPGLGLDIDEEALDKYRVSENG
;
A
#
# COMPACT_ATOMS: atom_id res chain seq x y z
N MET A 1 -23.06 -39.60 23.70
CA MET A 1 -23.21 -39.02 25.07
C MET A 1 -21.88 -39.19 25.78
N PHE A 2 -21.09 -38.14 25.84
CA PHE A 2 -19.84 -38.15 26.62
C PHE A 2 -20.15 -37.76 28.05
N ASN A 3 -19.83 -38.67 29.00
CA ASN A 3 -20.09 -38.52 30.41
C ASN A 3 -18.99 -37.68 31.05
N LEU A 4 -19.26 -36.40 31.33
CA LEU A 4 -18.33 -35.45 31.97
C LEU A 4 -18.49 -35.51 33.51
N ASN A 5 -18.13 -36.62 34.11
CA ASN A 5 -17.96 -36.69 35.56
C ASN A 5 -16.48 -36.65 35.90
N CYS A 6 -15.91 -35.43 35.88
CA CYS A 6 -14.54 -35.19 36.39
C CYS A 6 -14.63 -34.96 37.92
N SER A 7 -14.03 -35.83 38.73
CA SER A 7 -14.02 -35.69 40.19
C SER A 7 -13.09 -34.52 40.62
N ARG A 8 -13.36 -33.89 41.79
CA ARG A 8 -12.51 -32.86 42.39
C ARG A 8 -11.03 -33.29 42.54
N ARG A 9 -10.76 -34.61 42.68
CA ARG A 9 -9.39 -35.13 42.73
C ARG A 9 -8.70 -35.15 41.39
N GLU A 10 -9.41 -35.39 40.29
CA GLU A 10 -8.85 -35.32 38.91
C GLU A 10 -8.60 -33.89 38.50
N PHE A 11 -9.41 -32.92 38.97
CA PHE A 11 -9.16 -31.50 38.77
C PHE A 11 -7.91 -30.99 39.51
N LEU A 12 -7.63 -31.54 40.73
CA LEU A 12 -6.43 -31.21 41.50
C LEU A 12 -5.16 -31.90 40.92
N GLY A 13 -5.30 -33.06 40.26
CA GLY A 13 -4.21 -33.70 39.50
C GLY A 13 -3.81 -32.93 38.25
N ALA A 14 -4.75 -32.21 37.61
CA ALA A 14 -4.48 -31.33 36.50
C ALA A 14 -3.65 -30.08 36.90
N SER A 15 -3.70 -29.67 38.18
CA SER A 15 -2.92 -28.55 38.71
C SER A 15 -1.39 -28.83 38.75
N ALA A 16 -1.00 -30.09 38.92
CA ALA A 16 0.43 -30.49 38.85
C ALA A 16 0.95 -30.55 37.39
N ALA A 17 0.08 -30.88 36.42
CA ALA A 17 0.43 -30.80 35.01
C ALA A 17 0.56 -29.35 34.52
N MET A 18 -0.26 -28.42 35.07
CA MET A 18 -0.13 -26.99 34.78
C MET A 18 1.15 -26.36 35.33
N ALA A 19 1.70 -26.85 36.43
CA ALA A 19 3.02 -26.42 36.92
C ALA A 19 4.18 -26.83 35.99
N GLY A 20 4.04 -27.96 35.27
CA GLY A 20 4.96 -28.39 34.21
C GLY A 20 4.86 -27.53 32.95
N VAL A 21 3.65 -27.13 32.58
CA VAL A 21 3.40 -26.23 31.43
C VAL A 21 3.87 -24.80 31.72
N ALA A 22 3.80 -24.33 32.98
CA ALA A 22 4.36 -23.05 33.39
C ALA A 22 5.89 -23.00 33.26
N LYS A 23 6.59 -24.13 33.49
CA LYS A 23 8.04 -24.23 33.26
C LYS A 23 8.42 -24.25 31.78
N LEU A 24 7.57 -24.77 30.88
CA LEU A 24 7.76 -24.71 29.42
C LEU A 24 7.52 -23.29 28.86
N ARG A 25 6.66 -22.48 29.50
CA ARG A 25 6.47 -21.06 29.15
C ARG A 25 7.68 -20.16 29.43
N ALA A 26 8.63 -20.60 30.23
CA ALA A 26 9.82 -19.83 30.59
C ALA A 26 10.95 -19.87 29.52
N ALA A 27 10.75 -20.52 28.36
CA ALA A 27 11.85 -20.81 27.43
C ALA A 27 11.94 -19.86 26.23
N VAL A 28 10.90 -19.09 25.91
CA VAL A 28 10.98 -18.16 24.76
C VAL A 28 11.42 -16.78 25.26
N LYS A 29 12.69 -16.44 25.02
CA LYS A 29 13.18 -15.09 25.30
C LYS A 29 12.56 -14.11 24.29
N PRO A 30 11.98 -12.99 24.77
CA PRO A 30 11.50 -11.96 23.85
C PRO A 30 12.69 -11.35 23.11
N VAL A 31 12.52 -11.08 21.82
CA VAL A 31 13.46 -10.25 21.07
C VAL A 31 13.11 -8.80 21.32
N ARG A 32 14.07 -8.02 21.86
CA ARG A 32 13.81 -6.63 22.20
C ARG A 32 14.32 -5.68 21.14
N ILE A 33 13.53 -4.63 20.88
CA ILE A 33 13.98 -3.49 20.10
C ILE A 33 14.99 -2.71 20.93
N THR A 34 16.22 -2.58 20.45
CA THR A 34 17.30 -1.84 21.12
C THR A 34 17.43 -0.41 20.61
N GLY A 35 16.92 -0.12 19.41
CA GLY A 35 16.96 1.22 18.83
C GLY A 35 15.94 1.44 17.73
N LEU A 36 15.57 2.71 17.59
CA LEU A 36 14.84 3.27 16.44
C LEU A 36 15.58 4.50 15.95
N ASP A 37 15.94 4.51 14.68
CA ASP A 37 16.53 5.66 14.00
C ASP A 37 15.72 6.00 12.74
N SER A 38 15.83 7.25 12.30
CA SER A 38 15.28 7.71 11.01
C SER A 38 16.22 8.74 10.40
N PHE A 39 16.57 8.54 9.14
CA PHE A 39 17.48 9.39 8.42
C PHE A 39 17.12 9.48 6.95
N ALA A 40 17.46 10.61 6.33
CA ALA A 40 17.29 10.78 4.90
C ALA A 40 18.49 10.19 4.14
N ILE A 41 18.22 9.61 2.99
CA ILE A 41 19.23 9.34 1.96
C ILE A 41 18.91 10.13 0.70
N ASP A 42 19.95 10.56 0.00
CA ASP A 42 19.87 11.27 -1.29
C ASP A 42 20.78 10.58 -2.30
N ILE A 43 20.17 9.86 -3.22
CA ILE A 43 20.89 9.03 -4.20
C ILE A 43 21.15 9.89 -5.44
N PRO A 44 22.40 10.05 -5.90
CA PRO A 44 22.69 10.86 -7.07
C PRO A 44 21.96 10.35 -8.32
N VAL A 45 21.29 11.27 -9.00
CA VAL A 45 20.63 11.08 -10.29
C VAL A 45 21.16 12.05 -11.32
N SER A 46 21.05 11.69 -12.59
CA SER A 46 21.39 12.58 -13.70
C SER A 46 20.39 13.74 -13.81
N PRO A 47 20.75 14.86 -14.45
CA PRO A 47 19.80 15.94 -14.70
C PRO A 47 18.56 15.49 -15.49
N ALA A 48 18.67 14.49 -16.36
CA ALA A 48 17.55 13.93 -17.10
C ALA A 48 16.61 13.13 -16.18
N GLU A 49 17.13 12.28 -15.30
CA GLU A 49 16.34 11.52 -14.30
C GLU A 49 15.66 12.47 -13.30
N HIS A 50 16.36 13.52 -12.84
CA HIS A 50 15.80 14.54 -11.97
C HIS A 50 14.63 15.28 -12.65
N LYS A 51 14.83 15.73 -13.90
CA LYS A 51 13.79 16.39 -14.70
C LYS A 51 12.60 15.45 -14.96
N ALA A 52 12.87 14.16 -15.13
CA ALA A 52 11.87 13.14 -15.31
C ALA A 52 11.12 12.80 -14.01
N GLY A 53 11.53 13.31 -12.84
CA GLY A 53 10.87 13.10 -11.56
C GLY A 53 11.19 11.76 -10.92
N PHE A 54 12.34 11.14 -11.22
CA PHE A 54 12.74 9.90 -10.57
C PHE A 54 12.87 10.09 -9.07
N GLN A 55 12.29 9.17 -8.32
CA GLN A 55 12.41 9.20 -6.87
C GLN A 55 13.83 8.78 -6.45
N HIS A 56 14.54 9.70 -5.80
CA HIS A 56 15.93 9.50 -5.40
C HIS A 56 16.20 9.85 -3.93
N ARG A 57 15.26 10.54 -3.27
CA ARG A 57 15.31 10.88 -1.84
C ARG A 57 14.33 10.01 -1.09
N PHE A 58 14.80 9.40 0.00
CA PHE A 58 13.98 8.53 0.83
C PHE A 58 14.23 8.82 2.30
N GLN A 59 13.18 8.77 3.11
CA GLN A 59 13.28 8.76 4.55
C GLN A 59 13.32 7.30 5.03
N VAL A 60 14.43 6.88 5.58
CA VAL A 60 14.66 5.50 6.04
C VAL A 60 14.29 5.41 7.52
N ALA A 61 13.48 4.41 7.90
CA ALA A 61 13.37 3.98 9.28
C ALA A 61 14.26 2.75 9.50
N LYS A 62 15.01 2.73 10.61
CA LYS A 62 15.89 1.64 11.02
C LYS A 62 15.51 1.17 12.42
N ILE A 63 15.18 -0.11 12.57
CA ILE A 63 14.94 -0.79 13.84
C ILE A 63 16.12 -1.73 14.11
N THR A 64 16.73 -1.63 15.28
CA THR A 64 17.75 -2.56 15.75
C THR A 64 17.23 -3.43 16.90
N THR A 65 17.71 -4.67 17.00
CA THR A 65 17.26 -5.65 18.00
C THR A 65 18.43 -6.25 18.76
N ASP A 66 18.16 -6.80 19.96
CA ASP A 66 19.13 -7.57 20.75
C ASP A 66 19.46 -8.95 20.15
N ALA A 67 18.73 -9.38 19.12
CA ALA A 67 19.05 -10.55 18.30
C ALA A 67 20.09 -10.23 17.20
N GLY A 68 20.60 -9.01 17.10
CA GLY A 68 21.54 -8.58 16.06
C GLY A 68 20.91 -8.40 14.69
N VAL A 69 19.59 -8.46 14.57
CA VAL A 69 18.87 -8.25 13.32
C VAL A 69 18.40 -6.81 13.20
N THR A 70 18.56 -6.24 12.01
CA THR A 70 18.11 -4.88 11.68
C THR A 70 16.99 -4.92 10.66
N GLY A 71 15.91 -4.19 10.94
CA GLY A 71 14.80 -3.96 10.02
C GLY A 71 14.83 -2.56 9.42
N TYR A 72 14.43 -2.45 8.17
CA TYR A 72 14.41 -1.21 7.40
C TYR A 72 13.09 -0.97 6.72
N SER A 73 12.72 0.31 6.55
CA SER A 73 11.73 0.74 5.58
C SER A 73 12.15 2.07 4.95
N PHE A 74 11.61 2.37 3.77
CA PHE A 74 11.89 3.61 3.05
C PHE A 74 10.73 4.61 3.13
N ALA A 75 9.92 4.50 4.17
CA ALA A 75 8.81 5.41 4.50
C ALA A 75 8.93 5.88 5.96
N GLY A 76 10.15 6.15 6.41
CA GLY A 76 10.45 6.54 7.79
C GLY A 76 9.75 7.83 8.23
N PRO A 77 9.61 8.02 9.56
CA PRO A 77 9.05 9.24 10.12
C PRO A 77 10.05 10.40 10.00
N PRO A 78 9.59 11.65 10.09
CA PRO A 78 10.49 12.79 10.23
C PRO A 78 11.27 12.70 11.56
N PRO A 79 12.50 13.23 11.63
CA PRO A 79 13.31 13.19 12.86
C PRO A 79 12.60 13.74 14.09
N SER A 80 11.74 14.75 13.93
CA SER A 80 10.95 15.35 15.02
C SER A 80 9.99 14.38 15.72
N ALA A 81 9.57 13.29 15.06
CA ALA A 81 8.69 12.28 15.64
C ALA A 81 9.44 11.19 16.44
N LEU A 82 10.77 11.07 16.29
CA LEU A 82 11.54 9.93 16.81
C LEU A 82 11.44 9.78 18.32
N ASN A 83 11.53 10.87 19.09
CA ASN A 83 11.54 10.78 20.55
C ASN A 83 10.24 10.15 21.09
N SER A 84 9.10 10.54 20.58
CA SER A 84 7.82 9.96 20.99
C SER A 84 7.71 8.49 20.56
N LEU A 85 8.16 8.16 19.36
CA LEU A 85 8.11 6.79 18.83
C LEU A 85 9.03 5.83 19.57
N ARG A 86 10.23 6.31 19.97
CA ARG A 86 11.16 5.52 20.81
C ARG A 86 10.51 5.11 22.13
N THR A 87 9.70 5.96 22.76
CA THR A 87 9.00 5.60 24.01
C THR A 87 7.98 4.47 23.80
N ILE A 88 7.44 4.32 22.60
CA ILE A 88 6.48 3.27 22.26
C ILE A 88 7.20 1.93 22.05
N VAL A 89 8.34 1.91 21.34
CA VAL A 89 8.90 0.66 20.82
C VAL A 89 10.21 0.22 21.49
N VAL A 90 11.10 1.15 21.90
CA VAL A 90 12.42 0.77 22.43
C VAL A 90 12.32 0.06 23.79
N GLY A 91 13.09 -1.00 23.98
CA GLY A 91 13.06 -1.87 25.16
C GLY A 91 11.88 -2.85 25.20
N LYS A 92 10.98 -2.82 24.22
CA LYS A 92 9.80 -3.68 24.13
C LYS A 92 10.08 -4.91 23.25
N ASP A 93 9.22 -5.91 23.39
CA ASP A 93 9.24 -7.10 22.55
C ASP A 93 8.89 -6.73 21.09
N LEU A 94 9.78 -7.10 20.16
CA LEU A 94 9.60 -6.83 18.72
C LEU A 94 8.26 -7.34 18.17
N PHE A 95 7.77 -8.47 18.71
CA PHE A 95 6.53 -9.11 18.25
C PHE A 95 5.25 -8.47 18.81
N ALA A 96 5.36 -7.44 19.67
CA ALA A 96 4.20 -6.75 20.25
C ALA A 96 3.58 -5.69 19.33
N VAL A 97 3.54 -5.94 18.02
CA VAL A 97 3.11 -4.97 16.98
C VAL A 97 1.73 -4.40 17.27
N GLU A 98 0.78 -5.24 17.69
CA GLU A 98 -0.58 -4.82 18.02
C GLU A 98 -0.60 -3.80 19.18
N ASP A 99 0.22 -4.01 20.21
CA ASP A 99 0.34 -3.09 21.34
C ASP A 99 0.93 -1.74 20.90
N PHE A 100 1.89 -1.76 20.00
CA PHE A 100 2.47 -0.54 19.42
C PHE A 100 1.44 0.27 18.63
N LEU A 101 0.64 -0.40 17.79
CA LEU A 101 -0.43 0.25 17.04
C LEU A 101 -1.44 0.92 17.96
N ARG A 102 -1.86 0.26 19.04
CA ARG A 102 -2.77 0.82 20.06
C ARG A 102 -2.18 2.02 20.80
N LYS A 103 -0.85 2.09 20.92
CA LYS A 103 -0.12 3.19 21.56
C LYS A 103 0.22 4.34 20.62
N GLY A 104 -0.26 4.31 19.38
CA GLY A 104 -0.13 5.42 18.43
C GLY A 104 0.84 5.18 17.29
N LEU A 105 1.46 3.98 17.15
CA LEU A 105 2.32 3.65 16.02
C LEU A 105 1.56 3.62 14.69
N ASN A 106 0.24 3.44 14.71
CA ASN A 106 -0.63 3.48 13.53
C ASN A 106 -0.58 4.79 12.73
N ARG A 107 0.02 5.85 13.29
CA ARG A 107 0.26 7.12 12.58
C ARG A 107 1.63 7.17 11.88
N GLN A 108 2.42 6.12 12.00
CA GLN A 108 3.81 6.04 11.52
C GLN A 108 4.08 4.67 10.90
N ALA A 109 3.34 4.36 9.86
CA ALA A 109 3.40 3.06 9.18
C ALA A 109 4.82 2.65 8.74
N GLY A 110 5.68 3.60 8.39
CA GLY A 110 7.06 3.28 8.03
C GLY A 110 7.85 2.64 9.17
N VAL A 111 7.57 2.97 10.43
CA VAL A 111 8.20 2.27 11.58
C VAL A 111 7.62 0.87 11.74
N GLU A 112 6.31 0.71 11.56
CA GLU A 112 5.66 -0.60 11.58
C GLU A 112 6.20 -1.51 10.48
N HIS A 113 6.42 -0.98 9.28
CA HIS A 113 7.07 -1.70 8.17
C HIS A 113 8.49 -2.16 8.55
N ALA A 114 9.31 -1.31 9.18
CA ALA A 114 10.66 -1.69 9.62
C ALA A 114 10.62 -2.75 10.73
N ILE A 115 9.62 -2.73 11.62
CA ILE A 115 9.40 -3.76 12.63
C ILE A 115 9.07 -5.10 11.94
N TRP A 116 8.15 -5.09 10.97
CA TRP A 116 7.82 -6.28 10.19
C TRP A 116 9.00 -6.81 9.38
N ASP A 117 9.84 -5.92 8.86
CA ASP A 117 11.08 -6.32 8.16
C ASP A 117 12.01 -7.11 9.09
N ALA A 118 12.22 -6.61 10.33
CA ALA A 118 13.01 -7.31 11.34
C ALA A 118 12.38 -8.66 11.73
N ILE A 119 11.05 -8.70 11.96
CA ILE A 119 10.32 -9.94 12.28
C ILE A 119 10.48 -10.96 11.15
N GLY A 120 10.30 -10.55 9.91
CA GLY A 120 10.44 -11.42 8.75
C GLY A 120 11.85 -11.98 8.60
N LYS A 121 12.88 -11.15 8.82
CA LYS A 121 14.30 -11.57 8.79
C LYS A 121 14.62 -12.58 9.90
N ILE A 122 14.12 -12.37 11.13
CA ILE A 122 14.27 -13.31 12.23
C ILE A 122 13.57 -14.65 11.92
N ALA A 123 12.39 -14.59 11.33
CA ALA A 123 11.63 -15.78 10.97
C ALA A 123 12.12 -16.46 9.66
N GLY A 124 13.03 -15.83 8.93
CA GLY A 124 13.48 -16.30 7.60
C GLY A 124 12.36 -16.33 6.56
N GLN A 125 11.33 -15.48 6.68
CA GLN A 125 10.16 -15.46 5.82
C GLN A 125 9.80 -14.03 5.37
N PRO A 126 9.23 -13.87 4.16
CA PRO A 126 8.56 -12.63 3.78
C PRO A 126 7.37 -12.34 4.70
N VAL A 127 7.08 -11.05 4.93
CA VAL A 127 6.03 -10.61 5.87
C VAL A 127 4.66 -11.17 5.51
N PHE A 128 4.29 -11.17 4.24
CA PHE A 128 2.98 -11.67 3.82
C PHE A 128 2.74 -13.13 4.22
N LYS A 129 3.77 -13.99 4.22
CA LYS A 129 3.64 -15.39 4.67
C LYS A 129 3.38 -15.50 6.16
N LEU A 130 4.00 -14.63 6.97
CA LEU A 130 3.75 -14.57 8.42
C LEU A 130 2.32 -14.11 8.74
N LEU A 131 1.72 -13.34 7.82
CA LEU A 131 0.33 -12.87 7.91
C LEU A 131 -0.66 -13.76 7.14
N ALA A 132 -0.24 -14.99 6.76
CA ALA A 132 -1.04 -15.96 6.02
C ALA A 132 -1.60 -15.44 4.69
N GLY A 133 -0.83 -14.61 3.98
CA GLY A 133 -1.18 -14.15 2.64
C GLY A 133 -1.26 -15.33 1.66
N PRO A 134 -2.37 -15.44 0.88
CA PRO A 134 -2.64 -16.64 0.08
C PRO A 134 -1.95 -16.68 -1.28
N ARG A 135 -1.31 -15.58 -1.69
CA ARG A 135 -0.75 -15.42 -3.03
C ARG A 135 0.75 -15.13 -3.00
N ASP A 136 1.46 -15.55 -4.04
CA ASP A 136 2.88 -15.26 -4.27
C ASP A 136 3.11 -14.31 -5.47
N ARG A 137 2.02 -13.82 -6.08
CA ARG A 137 2.01 -12.86 -7.18
C ARG A 137 0.70 -12.11 -7.25
N LEU A 138 0.73 -10.91 -7.80
CA LEU A 138 -0.45 -10.07 -8.01
C LEU A 138 -0.41 -9.48 -9.41
N LYS A 139 -1.57 -9.26 -10.03
CA LYS A 139 -1.67 -8.43 -11.23
C LYS A 139 -1.21 -7.02 -10.90
N ALA A 140 -0.47 -6.38 -11.78
CA ALA A 140 -0.05 -5.00 -11.60
C ALA A 140 -0.91 -4.05 -12.43
N TYR A 141 -1.31 -2.93 -11.83
CA TYR A 141 -1.82 -1.78 -12.59
C TYR A 141 -1.01 -0.52 -12.27
N PHE A 142 -0.94 0.38 -13.22
CA PHE A 142 -0.05 1.52 -13.15
C PHE A 142 -0.83 2.83 -13.09
N THR A 143 -0.71 3.52 -11.96
CA THR A 143 -1.26 4.86 -11.80
C THR A 143 -0.30 5.86 -12.39
N CYS A 144 -0.66 6.39 -13.57
CA CYS A 144 0.18 7.31 -14.31
C CYS A 144 -0.02 8.74 -13.80
N VAL A 145 1.03 9.28 -13.18
CA VAL A 145 1.10 10.65 -12.70
C VAL A 145 2.08 11.42 -13.59
N TRP A 146 1.57 12.34 -14.40
CA TRP A 146 2.44 13.17 -15.24
C TRP A 146 3.20 14.17 -14.40
N SER A 147 4.52 14.32 -14.69
CA SER A 147 5.37 15.32 -14.04
C SER A 147 4.94 16.72 -14.44
N GLY A 148 4.95 17.59 -13.49
CA GLY A 148 4.52 18.97 -13.64
C GLY A 148 3.64 19.35 -12.46
N PRO A 149 3.29 20.61 -12.28
CA PRO A 149 2.33 21.00 -11.26
C PRO A 149 1.12 20.08 -11.41
N ALA A 150 0.52 19.70 -10.31
CA ALA A 150 -0.47 18.64 -10.12
C ALA A 150 -1.70 18.66 -11.06
N ASP A 151 -1.52 19.20 -12.24
CA ASP A 151 -2.57 19.47 -13.22
C ASP A 151 -2.68 18.35 -14.26
N GLN A 152 -3.19 17.20 -13.78
CA GLN A 152 -3.58 16.09 -14.63
C GLN A 152 -4.65 16.48 -15.66
N SER A 153 -5.31 17.64 -15.45
CA SER A 153 -6.34 18.15 -16.33
C SER A 153 -5.80 18.59 -17.70
N HIS A 154 -4.50 18.85 -17.80
CA HIS A 154 -3.86 19.33 -19.02
C HIS A 154 -3.09 18.26 -19.81
N VAL A 155 -3.10 17.00 -19.34
CA VAL A 155 -2.45 15.91 -20.10
C VAL A 155 -3.24 15.65 -21.39
N PRO A 156 -2.61 15.79 -22.58
CA PRO A 156 -3.30 15.50 -23.83
C PRO A 156 -3.75 14.03 -23.89
N PRO A 157 -4.97 13.73 -24.34
CA PRO A 157 -5.44 12.34 -24.48
C PRO A 157 -4.49 11.46 -25.29
N LYS A 158 -3.84 12.00 -26.34
CA LYS A 158 -2.85 11.26 -27.14
C LYS A 158 -1.69 10.71 -26.31
N ASP A 159 -1.24 11.45 -25.28
CA ASP A 159 -0.13 11.02 -24.43
C ASP A 159 -0.57 9.92 -23.46
N GLN A 160 -1.81 9.99 -22.98
CA GLN A 160 -2.44 8.92 -22.18
C GLN A 160 -2.64 7.63 -23.00
N VAL A 161 -3.07 7.77 -24.26
CA VAL A 161 -3.16 6.65 -25.22
C VAL A 161 -1.79 6.03 -25.48
N ALA A 162 -0.78 6.85 -25.74
CA ALA A 162 0.58 6.38 -26.01
C ALA A 162 1.15 5.61 -24.80
N MET A 163 0.87 6.07 -23.58
CA MET A 163 1.27 5.38 -22.37
C MET A 163 0.57 4.03 -22.19
N ALA A 164 -0.74 3.96 -22.40
CA ALA A 164 -1.49 2.72 -22.32
C ALA A 164 -1.00 1.67 -23.34
N VAL A 165 -0.76 2.10 -24.58
CA VAL A 165 -0.19 1.23 -25.64
C VAL A 165 1.23 0.77 -25.28
N LYS A 166 2.07 1.65 -24.70
CA LYS A 166 3.41 1.29 -24.24
C LYS A 166 3.37 0.25 -23.12
N LEU A 167 2.49 0.43 -22.12
CA LEU A 167 2.29 -0.55 -21.05
C LEU A 167 1.83 -1.90 -21.60
N GLN A 168 0.85 -1.89 -22.50
CA GLN A 168 0.35 -3.12 -23.13
C GLN A 168 1.44 -3.82 -23.95
N GLY A 169 2.23 -3.07 -24.73
CA GLY A 169 3.37 -3.60 -25.48
C GLY A 169 4.47 -4.20 -24.60
N ALA A 170 4.60 -3.74 -23.35
CA ALA A 170 5.49 -4.30 -22.34
C ALA A 170 4.89 -5.51 -21.58
N GLY A 171 3.67 -5.95 -21.96
CA GLY A 171 3.00 -7.11 -21.35
C GLY A 171 2.08 -6.78 -20.18
N PHE A 172 1.93 -5.51 -19.80
CA PHE A 172 1.01 -5.09 -18.76
C PHE A 172 -0.42 -4.94 -19.27
N GLN A 173 -1.39 -5.20 -18.42
CA GLN A 173 -2.79 -5.29 -18.83
C GLN A 173 -3.70 -4.23 -18.19
N ALA A 174 -3.11 -3.29 -17.42
CA ALA A 174 -3.92 -2.33 -16.68
C ALA A 174 -3.22 -0.99 -16.45
N MET A 175 -4.00 0.08 -16.49
CA MET A 175 -3.58 1.44 -16.18
C MET A 175 -4.69 2.16 -15.41
N LYS A 176 -4.31 3.00 -14.45
CA LYS A 176 -5.20 3.96 -13.79
C LYS A 176 -4.82 5.38 -14.21
N MET A 177 -5.80 6.18 -14.56
CA MET A 177 -5.61 7.61 -14.84
C MET A 177 -6.49 8.45 -13.92
N ARG A 178 -6.00 9.64 -13.59
CA ARG A 178 -6.80 10.63 -12.88
C ARG A 178 -7.73 11.36 -13.85
N ILE A 179 -8.98 11.60 -13.41
CA ILE A 179 -10.01 12.25 -14.21
C ILE A 179 -10.31 13.64 -13.59
N TRP A 180 -9.48 14.62 -13.95
CA TRP A 180 -9.48 15.95 -13.35
C TRP A 180 -9.76 17.09 -14.32
N ARG A 181 -10.18 16.82 -15.55
CA ARG A 181 -10.52 17.87 -16.50
C ARG A 181 -11.73 18.68 -16.03
N PRO A 182 -11.76 20.01 -16.30
CA PRO A 182 -12.88 20.88 -15.89
C PRO A 182 -14.24 20.37 -16.37
N ASN A 183 -14.32 19.87 -17.62
CA ASN A 183 -15.48 19.13 -18.09
C ASN A 183 -15.18 17.62 -17.97
N PRO A 184 -15.83 16.89 -17.05
CA PRO A 184 -15.54 15.47 -16.83
C PRO A 184 -15.86 14.59 -18.04
N MET A 185 -16.69 15.05 -18.98
CA MET A 185 -16.97 14.31 -20.23
C MET A 185 -15.76 14.28 -21.18
N ASP A 186 -14.81 15.21 -21.05
CA ASP A 186 -13.55 15.18 -21.79
C ASP A 186 -12.62 14.05 -21.27
N ASP A 187 -12.68 13.72 -19.96
CA ASP A 187 -12.04 12.54 -19.41
C ASP A 187 -12.67 11.25 -19.94
N VAL A 188 -14.00 11.20 -20.04
CA VAL A 188 -14.71 10.05 -20.65
C VAL A 188 -14.28 9.87 -22.12
N ALA A 189 -14.15 10.98 -22.87
CA ALA A 189 -13.67 10.92 -24.26
C ALA A 189 -12.22 10.40 -24.35
N ALA A 190 -11.33 10.79 -23.41
CA ALA A 190 -9.99 10.25 -23.32
C ALA A 190 -9.98 8.74 -22.98
N CYS A 191 -10.83 8.30 -22.06
CA CYS A 191 -11.01 6.86 -21.74
C CYS A 191 -11.41 6.05 -22.97
N ARG A 192 -12.37 6.55 -23.77
CA ARG A 192 -12.78 5.89 -25.03
C ARG A 192 -11.64 5.76 -26.02
N GLN A 193 -10.79 6.79 -26.16
CA GLN A 193 -9.61 6.74 -27.04
C GLN A 193 -8.60 5.70 -26.57
N ILE A 194 -8.32 5.61 -25.26
CA ILE A 194 -7.43 4.61 -24.67
C ILE A 194 -7.96 3.21 -24.96
N LEU A 195 -9.23 2.94 -24.63
CA LEU A 195 -9.83 1.62 -24.79
C LEU A 195 -10.00 1.22 -26.26
N ALA A 196 -10.20 2.19 -27.17
CA ALA A 196 -10.18 1.94 -28.61
C ALA A 196 -8.79 1.50 -29.10
N ALA A 197 -7.72 2.06 -28.54
CA ALA A 197 -6.34 1.75 -28.93
C ALA A 197 -5.84 0.42 -28.33
N THR A 198 -6.25 0.09 -27.10
CA THR A 198 -5.74 -1.09 -26.35
C THR A 198 -6.66 -2.31 -26.42
N GLY A 199 -7.94 -2.10 -26.74
CA GLY A 199 -8.93 -3.16 -26.84
C GLY A 199 -9.48 -3.65 -25.49
N LYS A 200 -10.39 -4.62 -25.53
CA LYS A 200 -11.20 -5.05 -24.39
C LYS A 200 -10.43 -5.82 -23.29
N THR A 201 -9.24 -6.31 -23.57
CA THR A 201 -8.44 -7.06 -22.60
C THR A 201 -7.66 -6.14 -21.68
N PHE A 202 -7.45 -4.89 -22.06
CA PHE A 202 -6.78 -3.89 -21.22
C PHE A 202 -7.77 -3.28 -20.22
N ARG A 203 -7.39 -3.23 -18.95
CA ARG A 203 -8.21 -2.69 -17.86
C ARG A 203 -7.84 -1.23 -17.62
N LEU A 204 -8.74 -0.33 -17.98
CA LEU A 204 -8.59 1.09 -17.65
C LEU A 204 -9.38 1.40 -16.39
N MET A 205 -8.69 1.83 -15.35
CA MET A 205 -9.26 2.34 -14.12
C MET A 205 -9.22 3.86 -14.12
N VAL A 206 -10.15 4.50 -13.44
CA VAL A 206 -10.14 5.96 -13.28
C VAL A 206 -10.30 6.36 -11.83
N ASP A 207 -9.63 7.47 -11.48
CA ASP A 207 -9.58 8.00 -10.13
C ASP A 207 -9.95 9.49 -10.14
N ARG A 208 -11.01 9.84 -9.44
CA ARG A 208 -11.42 11.23 -9.24
C ARG A 208 -10.68 11.87 -8.08
N THR A 209 -10.31 11.11 -7.06
CA THR A 209 -9.65 11.57 -5.83
C THR A 209 -10.33 12.83 -5.29
N ALA A 210 -11.62 12.77 -5.05
CA ALA A 210 -12.45 13.95 -4.77
C ALA A 210 -12.04 14.75 -3.51
N GLN A 211 -11.15 14.22 -2.70
CA GLN A 211 -10.58 14.89 -1.50
C GLN A 211 -9.26 15.63 -1.72
N MET A 212 -8.68 15.59 -2.91
CA MET A 212 -7.48 16.39 -3.14
C MET A 212 -7.80 17.86 -2.95
N PRO A 213 -6.92 18.64 -2.25
CA PRO A 213 -7.15 20.06 -2.08
C PRO A 213 -7.44 20.74 -3.40
N VAL A 214 -8.44 21.62 -3.43
CA VAL A 214 -8.85 22.38 -4.62
C VAL A 214 -7.66 23.09 -5.28
N SER A 215 -6.65 23.50 -4.49
CA SER A 215 -5.40 24.09 -4.95
C SER A 215 -4.54 23.15 -5.82
N MET A 216 -4.72 21.84 -5.73
CA MET A 216 -3.94 20.86 -6.52
C MET A 216 -4.59 20.51 -7.85
N ALA A 217 -5.87 20.80 -8.07
CA ALA A 217 -6.58 20.25 -9.20
C ALA A 217 -7.59 21.17 -9.88
N ASN A 218 -7.80 22.40 -9.43
CA ASN A 218 -8.95 23.23 -9.87
C ASN A 218 -10.28 22.46 -9.86
N GLN A 219 -10.44 21.50 -8.94
CA GLN A 219 -11.50 20.51 -8.98
C GLN A 219 -12.75 21.04 -8.30
N GLN A 220 -13.83 21.08 -9.05
CA GLN A 220 -15.15 21.12 -8.43
C GLN A 220 -15.51 19.75 -7.88
N VAL A 221 -16.00 19.69 -6.65
CA VAL A 221 -16.63 18.48 -6.12
C VAL A 221 -17.87 18.20 -6.97
N TRP A 222 -18.00 16.96 -7.45
CA TRP A 222 -19.19 16.59 -8.22
C TRP A 222 -20.42 16.54 -7.28
N ASP A 223 -21.52 17.11 -7.75
CA ASP A 223 -22.82 16.74 -7.21
C ASP A 223 -23.21 15.32 -7.64
N PHE A 224 -24.27 14.79 -7.05
CA PHE A 224 -24.70 13.43 -7.32
C PHE A 224 -25.09 13.21 -8.78
N ASP A 225 -25.76 14.16 -9.40
CA ASP A 225 -26.24 14.03 -10.80
C ASP A 225 -25.07 14.04 -11.78
N THR A 226 -24.06 14.87 -11.54
CA THR A 226 -22.80 14.86 -12.30
C THR A 226 -22.08 13.52 -12.12
N GLY A 227 -21.94 13.03 -10.88
CA GLY A 227 -21.30 11.74 -10.59
C GLY A 227 -22.01 10.58 -11.29
N LEU A 228 -23.33 10.54 -11.25
CA LEU A 228 -24.14 9.51 -11.92
C LEU A 228 -24.00 9.57 -13.46
N LYS A 229 -24.05 10.77 -14.03
CA LYS A 229 -23.88 10.97 -15.46
C LYS A 229 -22.52 10.47 -15.94
N VAL A 230 -21.46 10.84 -15.22
CA VAL A 230 -20.07 10.46 -15.55
C VAL A 230 -19.87 8.94 -15.35
N ALA A 231 -20.34 8.37 -14.26
CA ALA A 231 -20.22 6.95 -13.99
C ALA A 231 -20.88 6.10 -15.09
N ARG A 232 -22.09 6.46 -15.53
CA ARG A 232 -22.76 5.80 -16.66
C ARG A 232 -21.96 5.90 -17.95
N ALA A 233 -21.43 7.08 -18.25
CA ALA A 233 -20.64 7.30 -19.46
C ALA A 233 -19.30 6.54 -19.45
N LEU A 234 -18.68 6.37 -18.26
CA LEU A 234 -17.50 5.52 -18.06
C LEU A 234 -17.83 4.04 -18.19
N GLN A 235 -18.96 3.59 -17.63
CA GLN A 235 -19.49 2.24 -17.80
C GLN A 235 -19.70 1.90 -19.27
N ASP A 236 -20.38 2.78 -20.02
CA ASP A 236 -20.63 2.61 -21.47
C ASP A 236 -19.31 2.59 -22.26
N ALA A 237 -18.29 3.28 -21.80
CA ALA A 237 -16.96 3.26 -22.40
C ALA A 237 -16.19 1.95 -22.10
N GLY A 238 -16.59 1.17 -21.09
CA GLY A 238 -15.92 -0.05 -20.67
C GLY A 238 -14.79 0.15 -19.66
N VAL A 239 -14.83 1.25 -18.89
CA VAL A 239 -13.89 1.51 -17.79
C VAL A 239 -14.09 0.47 -16.68
N TYR A 240 -12.99 0.03 -16.06
CA TYR A 240 -13.00 -1.09 -15.13
C TYR A 240 -13.52 -0.74 -13.74
N TRP A 241 -13.16 0.44 -13.19
CA TRP A 241 -13.77 1.01 -11.98
C TRP A 241 -13.69 2.54 -11.96
N LEU A 242 -14.49 3.16 -11.09
CA LEU A 242 -14.45 4.58 -10.74
C LEU A 242 -14.09 4.73 -9.26
N GLU A 243 -12.93 5.35 -8.99
CA GLU A 243 -12.40 5.57 -7.64
C GLU A 243 -12.73 6.96 -7.14
N GLU A 244 -13.20 7.03 -5.88
CA GLU A 244 -13.49 8.23 -5.10
C GLU A 244 -14.23 9.36 -5.84
N PRO A 245 -15.43 9.09 -6.39
CA PRO A 245 -16.20 10.11 -7.12
C PRO A 245 -16.71 11.25 -6.24
N PHE A 246 -16.87 11.00 -4.92
CA PHE A 246 -17.41 11.94 -3.94
C PHE A 246 -16.47 12.10 -2.74
N HIS A 247 -16.80 13.04 -1.83
CA HIS A 247 -16.04 13.27 -0.62
C HIS A 247 -15.99 12.01 0.26
N ARG A 248 -14.85 11.74 0.89
CA ARG A 248 -14.60 10.54 1.70
C ARG A 248 -15.52 10.39 2.91
N ASP A 249 -15.99 11.51 3.47
CA ASP A 249 -16.93 11.51 4.59
C ASP A 249 -18.40 11.34 4.15
N ASP A 250 -18.66 11.29 2.85
CA ASP A 250 -19.98 11.01 2.28
C ASP A 250 -20.10 9.51 1.98
N TYR A 251 -20.69 8.77 2.91
CA TYR A 251 -20.93 7.34 2.73
C TYR A 251 -22.18 7.04 1.89
N ASP A 252 -23.13 7.97 1.81
CA ASP A 252 -24.44 7.76 1.19
C ASP A 252 -24.42 7.97 -0.32
N SER A 253 -23.73 9.00 -0.83
CA SER A 253 -23.65 9.26 -2.27
C SER A 253 -22.97 8.12 -3.03
N PRO A 254 -21.79 7.61 -2.65
CA PRO A 254 -21.20 6.46 -3.33
C PRO A 254 -22.06 5.21 -3.17
N ALA A 255 -22.73 4.99 -2.03
CA ALA A 255 -23.65 3.87 -1.84
C ALA A 255 -24.88 3.96 -2.74
N LYS A 256 -25.42 5.15 -2.95
CA LYS A 256 -26.51 5.39 -3.90
C LYS A 256 -26.04 5.19 -5.33
N LEU A 257 -24.82 5.66 -5.67
CA LEU A 257 -24.24 5.51 -7.00
C LEU A 257 -24.03 4.04 -7.35
N ALA A 258 -23.41 3.25 -6.47
CA ALA A 258 -23.15 1.82 -6.65
C ALA A 258 -24.43 0.99 -6.93
N ARG A 259 -25.57 1.43 -6.43
CA ARG A 259 -26.88 0.79 -6.75
C ARG A 259 -27.45 1.15 -8.13
N LEU A 260 -26.95 2.18 -8.80
CA LEU A 260 -27.49 2.75 -10.02
C LEU A 260 -26.63 2.53 -11.26
N VAL A 261 -25.43 1.94 -11.06
CA VAL A 261 -24.46 1.64 -12.12
C VAL A 261 -23.87 0.25 -11.92
N ASP A 262 -23.35 -0.35 -13.00
CA ASP A 262 -22.66 -1.65 -12.95
C ASP A 262 -21.13 -1.50 -12.87
N ILE A 263 -20.60 -0.29 -13.18
CA ILE A 263 -19.17 -0.02 -12.98
C ILE A 263 -18.84 -0.01 -11.48
N PRO A 264 -17.85 -0.78 -11.00
CA PRO A 264 -17.50 -0.80 -9.59
C PRO A 264 -17.09 0.59 -9.07
N ILE A 265 -17.63 0.97 -7.92
CA ILE A 265 -17.27 2.18 -7.20
C ILE A 265 -16.27 1.81 -6.10
N THR A 266 -15.11 2.46 -6.08
CA THR A 266 -14.01 2.10 -5.20
C THR A 266 -13.53 3.28 -4.36
N GLY A 267 -12.85 3.03 -3.24
CA GLY A 267 -12.29 4.10 -2.44
C GLY A 267 -11.82 3.66 -1.05
N GLY A 268 -11.41 4.64 -0.24
CA GLY A 268 -10.99 4.43 1.15
C GLY A 268 -9.50 4.56 1.40
N GLU A 269 -8.71 5.14 0.50
CA GLU A 269 -7.26 5.32 0.65
C GLU A 269 -6.88 6.24 1.83
N GLY A 270 -7.74 7.18 2.20
CA GLY A 270 -7.43 8.23 3.17
C GLY A 270 -7.81 7.93 4.61
N TYR A 271 -8.38 6.77 4.92
CA TYR A 271 -8.84 6.47 6.28
C TYR A 271 -7.71 5.96 7.17
N SER A 272 -7.70 6.46 8.44
CA SER A 272 -6.64 6.21 9.42
C SER A 272 -7.01 5.27 10.56
N SER A 273 -8.18 4.62 10.50
CA SER A 273 -8.67 3.66 11.48
C SER A 273 -9.67 2.69 10.87
N LEU A 274 -10.06 1.64 11.59
CA LEU A 274 -11.05 0.66 11.12
C LEU A 274 -12.48 1.22 11.02
N GLU A 275 -12.81 2.26 11.79
CA GLU A 275 -14.19 2.77 11.88
C GLU A 275 -14.73 3.30 10.54
N PRO A 276 -14.02 4.16 9.77
CA PRO A 276 -14.50 4.57 8.45
C PRO A 276 -14.70 3.40 7.48
N TYR A 277 -13.81 2.41 7.48
CA TYR A 277 -14.00 1.21 6.64
C TYR A 277 -15.25 0.42 7.02
N LYS A 278 -15.51 0.29 8.33
CA LYS A 278 -16.75 -0.33 8.82
C LYS A 278 -17.99 0.46 8.35
N GLN A 279 -17.94 1.80 8.37
CA GLN A 279 -19.03 2.62 7.88
C GLN A 279 -19.25 2.43 6.38
N CYS A 280 -18.19 2.41 5.57
CA CYS A 280 -18.30 2.09 4.13
C CYS A 280 -19.00 0.75 3.88
N LEU A 281 -18.66 -0.27 4.65
CA LEU A 281 -19.25 -1.61 4.53
C LEU A 281 -20.72 -1.63 4.94
N LEU A 282 -21.08 -0.97 6.04
CA LEU A 282 -22.47 -0.88 6.53
C LEU A 282 -23.37 -0.11 5.56
N HIS A 283 -22.88 0.99 4.99
CA HIS A 283 -23.59 1.79 3.99
C HIS A 283 -23.54 1.16 2.57
N LYS A 284 -22.64 0.20 2.34
CA LYS A 284 -22.32 -0.35 1.01
C LYS A 284 -21.85 0.74 0.05
N SER A 285 -20.93 1.59 0.55
CA SER A 285 -20.45 2.76 -0.19
C SER A 285 -19.54 2.39 -1.36
N TYR A 286 -18.76 1.31 -1.19
CA TYR A 286 -17.78 0.88 -2.19
C TYR A 286 -17.89 -0.61 -2.46
N ASP A 287 -17.74 -0.98 -3.73
CA ASP A 287 -17.65 -2.36 -4.19
C ASP A 287 -16.25 -2.95 -3.96
N ILE A 288 -15.23 -2.09 -3.83
CA ILE A 288 -13.85 -2.45 -3.52
C ILE A 288 -13.30 -1.43 -2.53
N LEU A 289 -12.74 -1.90 -1.40
CA LEU A 289 -12.02 -1.03 -0.47
C LEU A 289 -10.55 -0.89 -0.84
N GLN A 290 -10.01 0.33 -0.73
CA GLN A 290 -8.64 0.65 -1.12
C GLN A 290 -7.82 1.27 0.03
N PRO A 291 -7.54 0.51 1.12
CA PRO A 291 -6.76 1.04 2.23
C PRO A 291 -5.32 1.37 1.79
N ASP A 292 -4.83 2.54 2.16
CA ASP A 292 -3.42 2.88 2.00
C ASP A 292 -2.62 2.44 3.24
N PRO A 293 -1.58 1.61 3.10
CA PRO A 293 -0.79 1.15 4.24
C PRO A 293 -0.23 2.28 5.11
N ARG A 294 0.09 3.45 4.53
CA ARG A 294 0.56 4.61 5.30
C ARG A 294 -0.56 5.26 6.10
N GLN A 295 -1.72 5.44 5.49
CA GLN A 295 -2.85 6.13 6.13
C GLN A 295 -3.56 5.20 7.12
N ALA A 296 -3.83 3.97 6.73
CA ALA A 296 -4.50 2.97 7.56
C ALA A 296 -3.68 2.57 8.80
N GLY A 297 -2.35 2.73 8.76
CA GLY A 297 -1.50 2.48 9.92
C GLY A 297 -0.60 1.25 9.83
N GLY A 298 -0.28 0.79 8.62
CA GLY A 298 0.69 -0.26 8.34
C GLY A 298 0.10 -1.53 7.73
N ILE A 299 0.96 -2.51 7.53
CA ILE A 299 0.65 -3.81 6.90
C ILE A 299 -0.42 -4.56 7.71
N LEU A 300 -0.27 -4.60 9.04
CA LEU A 300 -1.22 -5.31 9.91
C LEU A 300 -2.60 -4.66 9.89
N MET A 301 -2.68 -3.33 9.84
CA MET A 301 -3.97 -2.64 9.76
C MET A 301 -4.66 -2.92 8.42
N CYS A 302 -3.93 -2.89 7.31
CA CYS A 302 -4.48 -3.27 6.00
C CYS A 302 -5.00 -4.72 6.01
N ARG A 303 -4.28 -5.66 6.63
CA ARG A 303 -4.76 -7.04 6.80
C ARG A 303 -6.06 -7.10 7.60
N LYS A 304 -6.21 -6.29 8.67
CA LYS A 304 -7.46 -6.20 9.44
C LYS A 304 -8.61 -5.63 8.62
N VAL A 305 -8.36 -4.60 7.80
CA VAL A 305 -9.36 -4.06 6.87
C VAL A 305 -9.82 -5.14 5.91
N ALA A 306 -8.90 -5.92 5.33
CA ALA A 306 -9.24 -7.01 4.42
C ALA A 306 -10.10 -8.10 5.09
N VAL A 307 -9.78 -8.51 6.32
CA VAL A 307 -10.59 -9.48 7.08
C VAL A 307 -12.00 -8.94 7.38
N LEU A 308 -12.09 -7.66 7.74
CA LEU A 308 -13.35 -7.00 7.95
C LEU A 308 -14.19 -6.97 6.67
N ALA A 309 -13.59 -6.57 5.54
CA ALA A 309 -14.23 -6.51 4.24
C ALA A 309 -14.69 -7.89 3.72
N GLU A 310 -13.89 -8.93 3.95
CA GLU A 310 -14.20 -10.31 3.60
C GLU A 310 -15.51 -10.79 4.24
N SER A 311 -15.78 -10.37 5.50
CA SER A 311 -17.04 -10.70 6.19
C SER A 311 -18.28 -10.07 5.56
N PHE A 312 -18.10 -9.07 4.70
CA PHE A 312 -19.14 -8.42 3.88
C PHE A 312 -19.09 -8.83 2.41
N HIS A 313 -18.20 -9.75 2.03
CA HIS A 313 -17.94 -10.15 0.64
C HIS A 313 -17.45 -9.01 -0.26
N VAL A 314 -16.76 -8.03 0.33
CA VAL A 314 -16.17 -6.89 -0.38
C VAL A 314 -14.67 -7.13 -0.55
N PRO A 315 -14.14 -7.15 -1.78
CA PRO A 315 -12.71 -7.27 -2.02
C PRO A 315 -11.95 -6.02 -1.54
N SER A 316 -10.65 -6.22 -1.24
CA SER A 316 -9.78 -5.12 -0.85
C SER A 316 -8.53 -5.12 -1.73
N ILE A 317 -8.24 -3.96 -2.33
CA ILE A 317 -7.07 -3.71 -3.18
C ILE A 317 -6.38 -2.48 -2.61
N PRO A 318 -5.18 -2.57 -2.01
CA PRO A 318 -4.59 -1.41 -1.35
C PRO A 318 -4.19 -0.35 -2.36
N HIS A 319 -4.32 0.93 -1.97
CA HIS A 319 -3.68 2.05 -2.64
C HIS A 319 -2.18 1.79 -2.75
N GLY A 320 -1.56 2.19 -3.86
CA GLY A 320 -0.16 1.92 -4.16
C GLY A 320 0.81 3.01 -3.76
N PHE A 321 2.06 2.79 -4.10
CA PHE A 321 3.12 3.76 -3.90
C PHE A 321 4.18 3.64 -5.02
N ILE A 322 5.27 4.40 -4.91
CA ILE A 322 6.36 4.43 -5.89
C ILE A 322 7.69 4.04 -5.25
N GLY A 323 8.57 3.40 -6.00
CA GLY A 323 9.96 3.16 -5.62
C GLY A 323 10.15 2.22 -4.43
N LEU A 324 11.22 2.41 -3.66
CA LEU A 324 11.58 1.57 -2.52
C LEU A 324 10.49 1.44 -1.43
N PRO A 325 9.74 2.50 -1.07
CA PRO A 325 8.62 2.36 -0.14
C PRO A 325 7.58 1.32 -0.55
N LEU A 326 7.36 1.11 -1.87
CA LEU A 326 6.39 0.14 -2.39
C LEU A 326 6.58 -1.27 -1.81
N ALA A 327 7.77 -1.63 -1.33
CA ALA A 327 8.01 -2.92 -0.71
C ALA A 327 7.05 -3.21 0.47
N GLY A 328 6.81 -2.23 1.35
CA GLY A 328 5.83 -2.38 2.44
C GLY A 328 4.40 -2.50 1.94
N TRP A 329 4.03 -1.71 0.93
CA TRP A 329 2.69 -1.78 0.30
C TRP A 329 2.45 -3.11 -0.38
N PHE A 330 3.48 -3.65 -1.04
CA PHE A 330 3.38 -4.94 -1.71
C PHE A 330 3.22 -6.09 -0.71
N GLN A 331 3.94 -6.06 0.43
CA GLN A 331 3.71 -7.02 1.51
C GLN A 331 2.29 -6.92 2.08
N ALA A 332 1.74 -5.70 2.19
CA ALA A 332 0.35 -5.50 2.60
C ALA A 332 -0.64 -6.10 1.60
N ALA A 333 -0.47 -5.83 0.31
CA ALA A 333 -1.34 -6.36 -0.75
C ALA A 333 -1.34 -7.90 -0.77
N LEU A 334 -0.17 -8.53 -0.68
CA LEU A 334 -0.04 -9.98 -0.59
C LEU A 334 -0.70 -10.53 0.68
N ALA A 335 -0.48 -9.89 1.84
CA ALA A 335 -1.08 -10.29 3.12
C ALA A 335 -2.60 -10.16 3.13
N MET A 336 -3.14 -9.15 2.45
CA MET A 336 -4.58 -8.95 2.27
C MET A 336 -5.24 -9.99 1.37
N GLY A 337 -4.47 -10.69 0.54
CA GLY A 337 -5.00 -11.54 -0.52
C GLY A 337 -5.55 -10.75 -1.72
N SER A 338 -5.05 -9.53 -1.92
CA SER A 338 -5.44 -8.68 -3.04
C SER A 338 -5.27 -9.40 -4.38
N GLU A 339 -6.07 -9.04 -5.37
CA GLU A 339 -5.89 -9.47 -6.76
C GLU A 339 -4.88 -8.59 -7.50
N TRP A 340 -4.81 -7.32 -7.12
CA TRP A 340 -4.02 -6.30 -7.78
C TRP A 340 -3.02 -5.62 -6.86
N GLN A 341 -1.89 -5.20 -7.43
CA GLN A 341 -0.97 -4.24 -6.84
C GLN A 341 -0.97 -2.96 -7.67
N GLU A 342 -1.25 -1.85 -7.03
CA GLU A 342 -1.05 -0.53 -7.61
C GLU A 342 0.43 -0.14 -7.58
N VAL A 343 0.92 0.33 -8.71
CA VAL A 343 2.26 0.90 -8.86
C VAL A 343 2.14 2.31 -9.42
N THR A 344 2.50 3.30 -8.63
CA THR A 344 2.51 4.68 -9.10
C THR A 344 3.71 4.94 -9.98
N MET A 345 3.49 5.64 -11.09
CA MET A 345 4.52 6.03 -12.06
C MET A 345 4.51 7.55 -12.26
N VAL A 346 5.70 8.14 -12.37
CA VAL A 346 5.87 9.54 -12.74
C VAL A 346 6.47 9.66 -14.14
N SER A 347 6.26 10.80 -14.78
CA SER A 347 6.93 11.17 -16.04
C SER A 347 6.81 10.15 -17.18
N PRO A 348 5.62 9.68 -17.57
CA PRO A 348 5.48 8.90 -18.81
C PRO A 348 6.18 9.58 -20.00
N PRO A 349 6.73 8.80 -20.94
CA PRO A 349 6.38 7.40 -21.21
C PRO A 349 7.38 6.36 -20.66
N LEU A 350 7.91 6.52 -19.47
CA LEU A 350 8.86 5.58 -18.87
C LEU A 350 8.14 4.35 -18.30
N LEU A 351 8.76 3.17 -18.40
CA LEU A 351 8.28 1.97 -17.71
C LEU A 351 8.66 2.00 -16.23
N PRO A 352 7.96 1.26 -15.34
CA PRO A 352 8.23 1.27 -13.91
C PRO A 352 9.68 0.97 -13.55
N GLN A 353 10.28 -0.04 -14.18
CA GLN A 353 11.65 -0.48 -13.90
C GLN A 353 12.68 0.61 -14.21
N GLU A 354 12.43 1.45 -15.25
CA GLU A 354 13.30 2.56 -15.59
C GLU A 354 13.32 3.61 -14.48
N GLN A 355 12.18 3.84 -13.82
CA GLN A 355 12.03 4.85 -12.76
C GLN A 355 12.65 4.43 -11.42
N TRP A 356 12.89 3.13 -11.21
CA TRP A 356 13.42 2.60 -9.96
C TRP A 356 14.96 2.56 -9.92
N SER A 357 15.62 2.88 -11.02
CA SER A 357 17.08 2.81 -11.14
C SER A 357 17.86 3.50 -10.00
N PRO A 358 17.45 4.66 -9.45
CA PRO A 358 18.12 5.23 -8.29
C PRO A 358 18.05 4.34 -7.06
N GLY A 359 16.86 3.80 -6.74
CA GLY A 359 16.64 2.94 -5.58
C GLY A 359 17.45 1.64 -5.62
N LEU A 360 17.73 1.11 -6.81
CA LEU A 360 18.54 -0.10 -6.95
C LEU A 360 19.99 0.06 -6.45
N LYS A 361 20.49 1.30 -6.35
CA LYS A 361 21.86 1.56 -5.87
C LYS A 361 22.06 1.23 -4.39
N VAL A 362 21.00 1.13 -3.61
CA VAL A 362 21.03 0.73 -2.18
C VAL A 362 20.59 -0.72 -1.95
N LEU A 363 20.49 -1.52 -3.01
CA LEU A 363 20.21 -2.95 -2.94
C LEU A 363 21.40 -3.75 -3.47
N ARG A 364 21.77 -4.85 -2.78
CA ARG A 364 22.85 -5.75 -3.25
C ARG A 364 22.44 -6.51 -4.50
N SER A 365 21.19 -7.00 -4.53
CA SER A 365 20.61 -7.74 -5.66
C SER A 365 20.50 -6.94 -6.95
N LYS A 366 20.49 -5.59 -6.86
CA LYS A 366 20.18 -4.68 -7.98
C LYS A 366 18.82 -4.96 -8.64
N GLU A 367 17.95 -5.67 -7.92
CA GLU A 367 16.56 -5.93 -8.26
C GLU A 367 15.66 -5.52 -7.09
N MET A 368 14.48 -5.00 -7.39
CA MET A 368 13.50 -4.60 -6.38
C MET A 368 12.19 -5.39 -6.55
N PHE A 369 11.62 -5.35 -7.74
CA PHE A 369 10.40 -6.05 -8.09
C PHE A 369 10.54 -6.71 -9.45
N VAL A 370 10.09 -7.95 -9.56
CA VAL A 370 10.12 -8.74 -10.78
C VAL A 370 8.72 -8.79 -11.38
N PHE A 371 8.61 -8.42 -12.65
CA PHE A 371 7.36 -8.56 -13.40
C PHE A 371 7.46 -9.73 -14.37
N GLU A 372 6.42 -10.55 -14.38
CA GLU A 372 6.27 -11.66 -15.30
C GLU A 372 4.84 -11.69 -15.84
N LYS A 373 4.67 -11.59 -17.15
CA LYS A 373 3.36 -11.67 -17.84
C LYS A 373 2.28 -10.71 -17.28
N GLY A 374 2.68 -9.50 -16.89
CA GLY A 374 1.77 -8.50 -16.33
C GLY A 374 1.51 -8.63 -14.83
N GLU A 375 2.12 -9.62 -14.17
CA GLU A 375 2.05 -9.81 -12.73
C GLU A 375 3.36 -9.38 -12.06
N ILE A 376 3.28 -8.93 -10.81
CA ILE A 376 4.41 -8.65 -9.94
C ILE A 376 4.60 -9.85 -8.99
N LEU A 377 5.80 -10.41 -8.96
CA LEU A 377 6.14 -11.58 -8.17
C LEU A 377 6.51 -11.18 -6.74
N ALA A 378 6.08 -11.98 -5.77
CA ALA A 378 6.51 -11.81 -4.38
C ALA A 378 8.04 -11.88 -4.30
N PRO A 379 8.69 -10.96 -3.55
CA PRO A 379 10.14 -10.94 -3.49
C PRO A 379 10.67 -12.18 -2.75
N PRO A 380 11.84 -12.71 -3.16
CA PRO A 380 12.38 -13.95 -2.60
C PRO A 380 13.04 -13.78 -1.23
N TYR A 381 13.27 -12.54 -0.79
CA TYR A 381 13.99 -12.26 0.45
C TYR A 381 13.05 -12.16 1.66
N PRO A 382 13.53 -12.49 2.89
CA PRO A 382 12.78 -12.29 4.12
C PRO A 382 12.44 -10.81 4.39
N GLY A 383 11.53 -10.58 5.32
CA GLY A 383 11.11 -9.23 5.70
C GLY A 383 10.25 -8.58 4.64
N LEU A 384 10.54 -7.34 4.31
CA LEU A 384 9.88 -6.62 3.23
C LEU A 384 10.31 -7.10 1.83
N GLY A 385 11.32 -7.96 1.76
CA GLY A 385 11.78 -8.55 0.52
C GLY A 385 12.83 -7.72 -0.23
N LEU A 386 13.51 -6.82 0.48
CA LEU A 386 14.63 -6.02 -0.06
C LEU A 386 15.97 -6.54 0.47
N ASP A 387 16.92 -6.81 -0.43
CA ASP A 387 18.30 -7.14 -0.09
C ASP A 387 19.13 -5.86 0.06
N ILE A 388 19.05 -5.23 1.24
CA ILE A 388 19.60 -3.91 1.50
C ILE A 388 21.12 -3.96 1.62
N ASP A 389 21.78 -3.01 0.95
CA ASP A 389 23.19 -2.71 1.08
C ASP A 389 23.39 -1.58 2.11
N GLU A 390 23.79 -1.94 3.33
CA GLU A 390 23.94 -0.99 4.43
C GLU A 390 25.10 0.01 4.19
N GLU A 391 26.16 -0.41 3.50
CA GLU A 391 27.26 0.48 3.15
C GLU A 391 26.80 1.56 2.14
N ALA A 392 25.95 1.16 1.19
CA ALA A 392 25.37 2.10 0.25
C ALA A 392 24.36 3.05 0.92
N LEU A 393 23.59 2.58 1.92
CA LEU A 393 22.73 3.46 2.72
C LEU A 393 23.54 4.53 3.44
N ASP A 394 24.63 4.14 4.12
CA ASP A 394 25.51 5.08 4.83
C ASP A 394 26.21 6.04 3.89
N LYS A 395 26.63 5.57 2.72
CA LYS A 395 27.23 6.41 1.66
C LYS A 395 26.32 7.53 1.17
N TYR A 396 25.02 7.26 1.06
CA TYR A 396 24.03 8.22 0.56
C TYR A 396 23.27 8.94 1.67
N ARG A 397 23.62 8.69 2.93
CA ARG A 397 23.00 9.37 4.08
C ARG A 397 23.25 10.87 4.02
N VAL A 398 22.17 11.63 4.16
CA VAL A 398 22.25 13.10 4.26
C VAL A 398 22.74 13.46 5.65
N SER A 399 23.79 14.27 5.74
CA SER A 399 24.28 14.80 7.04
C SER A 399 23.25 15.76 7.64
N GLU A 400 23.07 15.72 8.95
CA GLU A 400 22.13 16.61 9.66
C GLU A 400 22.49 18.11 9.57
N ASN A 401 23.67 18.43 8.97
CA ASN A 401 24.22 19.78 8.86
C ASN A 401 24.17 20.32 7.42
N GLY A 402 23.33 19.77 6.53
CA GLY A 402 23.20 20.21 5.14
C GLY A 402 21.86 20.84 4.83
#